data_77a3656aa400e3e7146ee3776760d910
#
_entry.id   77a3656aa400e3e7146ee3776760d910
#
_cell.length_a   1.000
_cell.length_b   1.000
_cell.length_c   1.000
_cell.angle_alpha   90.00
_cell.angle_beta   90.00
_cell.angle_gamma   90.00
#
_symmetry.space_group_name_H-M   'P 1'
#
loop_
_entity.id
_entity.type
_entity.pdbx_description
1 polymer ?
#
loop_
_entity_poly.entity_id
_entity_poly.type
_entity_poly.pdbx_seq_one_letter_code
_entity_poly.pdbx_strand_id
1 'polypeptide(L)'
;MIAEVKQVIKLQNNIVRILVEGIERAELSVFAQTDPYLLAEVAPCVLPEEGLSEEAKAAMVRSVQETYSRYQTVNPRAGKELLRQIGTIQDLPKLMDQVANNLPVSYEEKQKILEAMTLTERYEVLMALLLKEIEITAIQNEFQSKVKERVDKNQKEYILREQMKLIREELGEDNTESDADEYQKALDALCLLYTSPSPR
;
A
#
# COMPACT_ATOMS: atom_id res chain seq x y z
N MET A 1 -23.47 5.34 12.37
CA MET A 1 -23.18 4.32 13.40
C MET A 1 -23.14 4.98 14.75
N ILE A 2 -23.82 4.41 15.75
CA ILE A 2 -23.75 4.82 17.16
C ILE A 2 -22.58 4.07 17.78
N ALA A 3 -21.74 4.80 18.51
CA ALA A 3 -20.54 4.24 19.14
C ALA A 3 -20.38 4.76 20.56
N GLU A 4 -19.88 3.93 21.44
CA GLU A 4 -19.53 4.30 22.82
C GLU A 4 -18.05 4.67 22.91
N VAL A 5 -17.76 5.76 23.58
CA VAL A 5 -16.37 6.16 23.86
C VAL A 5 -15.86 5.39 25.07
N LYS A 6 -14.94 4.46 24.85
CA LYS A 6 -14.33 3.64 25.91
C LYS A 6 -13.15 4.33 26.58
N GLN A 7 -12.32 5.05 25.81
CA GLN A 7 -11.14 5.70 26.36
C GLN A 7 -10.78 6.94 25.56
N VAL A 8 -10.34 7.97 26.27
CA VAL A 8 -9.82 9.23 25.71
C VAL A 8 -8.41 9.45 26.21
N ILE A 9 -7.43 9.52 25.30
CA ILE A 9 -6.04 9.77 25.61
C ILE A 9 -5.63 11.10 24.99
N LYS A 10 -5.23 12.06 25.83
CA LYS A 10 -4.66 13.32 25.37
C LYS A 10 -3.18 13.13 25.12
N LEU A 11 -2.72 13.40 23.90
CA LEU A 11 -1.32 13.38 23.50
C LEU A 11 -0.76 14.80 23.48
N GLN A 12 0.57 14.91 23.35
CA GLN A 12 1.23 16.18 23.13
C GLN A 12 0.75 16.82 21.81
N ASN A 13 0.87 18.13 21.66
CA ASN A 13 0.44 18.91 20.49
C ASN A 13 -1.08 18.97 20.24
N ASN A 14 -1.88 18.96 21.31
CA ASN A 14 -3.34 19.07 21.22
C ASN A 14 -4.04 17.93 20.43
N ILE A 15 -3.36 16.80 20.27
CA ILE A 15 -3.90 15.61 19.62
C ILE A 15 -4.66 14.78 20.66
N VAL A 16 -5.89 14.41 20.36
CA VAL A 16 -6.70 13.52 21.19
C VAL A 16 -6.91 12.20 20.46
N ARG A 17 -6.53 11.10 21.09
CA ARG A 17 -6.83 9.75 20.61
C ARG A 17 -8.02 9.20 21.38
N ILE A 18 -9.03 8.77 20.66
CA ILE A 18 -10.26 8.23 21.22
C ILE A 18 -10.39 6.77 20.80
N LEU A 19 -10.63 5.90 21.76
CA LEU A 19 -11.04 4.52 21.51
C LEU A 19 -12.55 4.45 21.58
N VAL A 20 -13.18 4.02 20.50
CA VAL A 20 -14.64 3.89 20.39
C VAL A 20 -15.02 2.45 20.08
N GLU A 21 -16.16 2.01 20.59
CA GLU A 21 -16.79 0.74 20.26
C GLU A 21 -18.11 1.00 19.54
N GLY A 22 -18.27 0.45 18.33
CA GLY A 22 -19.53 0.56 17.59
C GLY A 22 -20.60 -0.31 18.23
N ILE A 23 -21.78 0.27 18.49
CA ILE A 23 -22.92 -0.44 19.10
C ILE A 23 -23.89 -0.87 18.01
N GLU A 24 -24.41 0.11 17.24
CA GLU A 24 -25.41 -0.14 16.21
C GLU A 24 -25.28 0.80 15.01
N ARG A 25 -25.91 0.42 13.93
CA ARG A 25 -25.97 1.26 12.73
C ARG A 25 -27.08 2.29 12.89
N ALA A 26 -26.79 3.52 12.49
CA ALA A 26 -27.75 4.60 12.51
C ALA A 26 -27.52 5.54 11.33
N GLU A 27 -28.60 6.08 10.82
CA GLU A 27 -28.59 7.12 9.81
C GLU A 27 -28.66 8.49 10.50
N LEU A 28 -27.86 9.43 10.04
CA LEU A 28 -27.86 10.80 10.51
C LEU A 28 -28.95 11.56 9.77
N SER A 29 -29.95 12.06 10.48
CA SER A 29 -31.07 12.77 9.90
C SER A 29 -30.78 14.27 9.78
N VAL A 30 -30.50 14.94 10.90
CA VAL A 30 -30.29 16.40 10.96
C VAL A 30 -29.27 16.75 12.03
N PHE A 31 -28.44 17.77 11.75
CA PHE A 31 -27.65 18.41 12.80
C PHE A 31 -28.52 19.40 13.59
N ALA A 32 -28.76 19.07 14.84
CA ALA A 32 -29.53 19.92 15.76
C ALA A 32 -28.67 21.09 16.27
N GLN A 33 -27.37 20.92 16.38
CA GLN A 33 -26.42 21.93 16.86
C GLN A 33 -25.06 21.73 16.22
N THR A 34 -24.38 22.84 15.92
CA THR A 34 -23.04 22.84 15.32
C THR A 34 -21.95 23.48 16.21
N ASP A 35 -22.35 24.34 17.16
CA ASP A 35 -21.46 25.05 18.06
C ASP A 35 -22.00 24.98 19.48
N PRO A 36 -21.19 24.70 20.55
CA PRO A 36 -19.73 24.43 20.55
C PRO A 36 -19.34 22.99 20.21
N TYR A 37 -20.30 22.09 20.01
CA TYR A 37 -20.09 20.72 19.58
C TYR A 37 -21.20 20.28 18.63
N LEU A 38 -20.92 19.30 17.80
CA LEU A 38 -21.89 18.74 16.88
C LEU A 38 -22.90 17.89 17.66
N LEU A 39 -24.19 18.24 17.54
CA LEU A 39 -25.30 17.42 18.02
C LEU A 39 -26.18 17.06 16.82
N ALA A 40 -26.52 15.79 16.70
CA ALA A 40 -27.29 15.29 15.58
C ALA A 40 -28.43 14.38 16.04
N GLU A 41 -29.54 14.44 15.34
CA GLU A 41 -30.60 13.46 15.45
C GLU A 41 -30.27 12.27 14.54
N VAL A 42 -30.38 11.06 15.08
CA VAL A 42 -30.07 9.82 14.38
C VAL A 42 -31.25 8.86 14.48
N ALA A 43 -31.50 8.15 13.38
CA ALA A 43 -32.46 7.08 13.34
C ALA A 43 -31.73 5.73 13.30
N PRO A 44 -32.06 4.75 14.15
CA PRO A 44 -31.47 3.43 14.09
C PRO A 44 -31.83 2.76 12.75
N CYS A 45 -30.81 2.19 12.09
CA CYS A 45 -31.02 1.43 10.87
C CYS A 45 -31.49 0.03 11.19
N VAL A 46 -32.76 -0.24 10.89
CA VAL A 46 -33.30 -1.60 10.94
C VAL A 46 -32.87 -2.30 9.66
N LEU A 47 -31.97 -3.28 9.79
CA LEU A 47 -31.56 -4.09 8.66
C LEU A 47 -32.74 -4.95 8.19
N PRO A 48 -33.10 -4.93 6.89
CA PRO A 48 -34.15 -5.77 6.37
C PRO A 48 -33.74 -7.25 6.53
N GLU A 49 -34.70 -8.07 6.98
CA GLU A 49 -34.51 -9.52 7.01
C GLU A 49 -34.47 -10.02 5.55
N GLU A 50 -33.28 -10.37 5.09
CA GLU A 50 -33.12 -11.09 3.83
C GLU A 50 -33.44 -12.58 4.08
N GLY A 51 -34.29 -13.16 3.25
CA GLY A 51 -34.58 -14.58 3.27
C GLY A 51 -33.44 -15.47 2.78
N LEU A 52 -32.20 -15.13 3.15
CA LEU A 52 -31.00 -15.91 2.80
C LEU A 52 -31.02 -17.24 3.54
N SER A 53 -30.84 -18.34 2.79
CA SER A 53 -30.70 -19.66 3.40
C SER A 53 -29.39 -19.75 4.21
N GLU A 54 -29.38 -20.62 5.22
CA GLU A 54 -28.16 -20.82 6.03
C GLU A 54 -26.99 -21.35 5.20
N GLU A 55 -27.30 -22.14 4.15
CA GLU A 55 -26.27 -22.60 3.20
C GLU A 55 -25.67 -21.43 2.41
N ALA A 56 -26.49 -20.46 2.00
CA ALA A 56 -25.99 -19.26 1.30
C ALA A 56 -25.11 -18.40 2.22
N LYS A 57 -25.52 -18.20 3.47
CA LYS A 57 -24.69 -17.49 4.47
C LYS A 57 -23.37 -18.22 4.71
N ALA A 58 -23.40 -19.54 4.88
CA ALA A 58 -22.19 -20.34 5.06
C ALA A 58 -21.25 -20.29 3.83
N ALA A 59 -21.81 -20.27 2.62
CA ALA A 59 -21.02 -20.10 1.40
C ALA A 59 -20.36 -18.71 1.35
N MET A 60 -21.07 -17.64 1.70
CA MET A 60 -20.53 -16.29 1.79
C MET A 60 -19.42 -16.19 2.84
N VAL A 61 -19.60 -16.76 4.03
CA VAL A 61 -18.56 -16.81 5.07
C VAL A 61 -17.29 -17.45 4.53
N ARG A 62 -17.42 -18.61 3.91
CA ARG A 62 -16.27 -19.32 3.34
C ARG A 62 -15.56 -18.49 2.27
N SER A 63 -16.32 -17.88 1.37
CA SER A 63 -15.78 -17.04 0.29
C SER A 63 -15.01 -15.83 0.83
N VAL A 64 -15.52 -15.15 1.86
CA VAL A 64 -14.82 -14.03 2.52
C VAL A 64 -13.54 -14.51 3.18
N GLN A 65 -13.57 -15.62 3.91
CA GLN A 65 -12.39 -16.19 4.58
C GLN A 65 -11.31 -16.60 3.58
N GLU A 66 -11.67 -17.25 2.48
CA GLU A 66 -10.75 -17.65 1.41
C GLU A 66 -10.13 -16.43 0.71
N THR A 67 -10.94 -15.42 0.39
CA THR A 67 -10.47 -14.20 -0.28
C THR A 67 -9.56 -13.40 0.66
N TYR A 68 -9.89 -13.31 1.93
CA TYR A 68 -9.03 -12.67 2.92
C TYR A 68 -7.70 -13.42 3.12
N SER A 69 -7.71 -14.75 3.08
CA SER A 69 -6.49 -15.56 3.10
C SER A 69 -5.60 -15.27 1.89
N ARG A 70 -6.18 -15.10 0.69
CA ARG A 70 -5.45 -14.67 -0.50
C ARG A 70 -4.87 -13.25 -0.34
N TYR A 71 -5.64 -12.32 0.20
CA TYR A 71 -5.16 -10.97 0.51
C TYR A 71 -3.92 -11.02 1.41
N GLN A 72 -3.94 -11.87 2.42
CA GLN A 72 -2.83 -11.98 3.37
C GLN A 72 -1.55 -12.59 2.74
N THR A 73 -1.68 -13.50 1.77
CA THR A 73 -0.50 -14.01 1.03
C THR A 73 0.22 -12.92 0.25
N VAL A 74 -0.53 -11.95 -0.28
CA VAL A 74 0.02 -10.82 -1.03
C VAL A 74 0.51 -9.72 -0.08
N ASN A 75 -0.12 -9.57 1.10
CA ASN A 75 0.23 -8.58 2.12
C ASN A 75 0.73 -9.24 3.43
N PRO A 76 2.00 -9.63 3.51
CA PRO A 76 2.55 -10.30 4.70
C PRO A 76 2.57 -9.43 5.97
N ARG A 77 2.29 -8.12 5.85
CA ARG A 77 2.15 -7.21 7.01
C ARG A 77 0.83 -7.41 7.75
N ALA A 78 -0.19 -7.98 7.13
CA ALA A 78 -1.41 -8.39 7.81
C ALA A 78 -1.08 -9.55 8.76
N GLY A 79 -1.18 -9.32 10.07
CA GLY A 79 -0.72 -10.25 11.10
C GLY A 79 -1.38 -11.63 11.02
N LYS A 80 -0.62 -12.70 11.21
CA LYS A 80 -1.13 -14.09 11.21
C LYS A 80 -2.22 -14.34 12.26
N GLU A 81 -2.17 -13.60 13.36
CA GLU A 81 -3.18 -13.70 14.43
C GLU A 81 -4.56 -13.25 13.95
N LEU A 82 -4.61 -12.20 13.15
CA LEU A 82 -5.88 -11.72 12.56
C LEU A 82 -6.50 -12.76 11.62
N LEU A 83 -5.68 -13.47 10.83
CA LEU A 83 -6.18 -14.57 9.99
C LEU A 83 -6.84 -15.68 10.81
N ARG A 84 -6.22 -16.04 11.92
CA ARG A 84 -6.78 -17.05 12.81
C ARG A 84 -8.13 -16.60 13.38
N GLN A 85 -8.21 -15.35 13.84
CA GLN A 85 -9.46 -14.77 14.36
C GLN A 85 -10.55 -14.77 13.28
N ILE A 86 -10.26 -14.29 12.08
CA ILE A 86 -11.19 -14.28 10.94
C ILE A 86 -11.64 -15.70 10.58
N GLY A 87 -10.74 -16.68 10.61
CA GLY A 87 -11.06 -18.09 10.31
C GLY A 87 -12.00 -18.75 11.33
N THR A 88 -12.13 -18.21 12.54
CA THR A 88 -13.02 -18.75 13.58
C THR A 88 -14.42 -18.15 13.57
N ILE A 89 -14.63 -17.01 12.90
CA ILE A 89 -15.90 -16.30 12.87
C ILE A 89 -16.84 -16.97 11.88
N GLN A 90 -17.98 -17.47 12.37
CA GLN A 90 -19.05 -18.07 11.56
C GLN A 90 -20.23 -17.12 11.32
N ASP A 91 -20.33 -16.05 12.09
CA ASP A 91 -21.36 -15.03 11.95
C ASP A 91 -20.99 -14.07 10.81
N LEU A 92 -21.74 -14.12 9.70
CA LEU A 92 -21.46 -13.35 8.48
C LEU A 92 -21.37 -11.83 8.72
N PRO A 93 -22.32 -11.16 9.42
CA PRO A 93 -22.21 -9.74 9.72
C PRO A 93 -20.93 -9.36 10.46
N LYS A 94 -20.62 -10.10 11.53
CA LYS A 94 -19.40 -9.87 12.33
C LYS A 94 -18.13 -10.11 11.54
N LEU A 95 -18.13 -11.15 10.70
CA LEU A 95 -17.01 -11.46 9.83
C LEU A 95 -16.73 -10.30 8.86
N MET A 96 -17.77 -9.81 8.19
CA MET A 96 -17.65 -8.70 7.25
C MET A 96 -17.17 -7.41 7.93
N ASP A 97 -17.69 -7.08 9.10
CA ASP A 97 -17.28 -5.90 9.86
C ASP A 97 -15.82 -6.02 10.33
N GLN A 98 -15.41 -7.21 10.80
CA GLN A 98 -14.03 -7.45 11.22
C GLN A 98 -13.04 -7.33 10.04
N VAL A 99 -13.39 -7.90 8.89
CA VAL A 99 -12.57 -7.79 7.68
C VAL A 99 -12.48 -6.33 7.22
N ALA A 100 -13.61 -5.62 7.12
CA ALA A 100 -13.67 -4.22 6.68
C ALA A 100 -12.86 -3.29 7.58
N ASN A 101 -12.90 -3.51 8.89
CA ASN A 101 -12.14 -2.71 9.85
C ASN A 101 -10.62 -2.84 9.65
N ASN A 102 -10.17 -4.04 9.29
CA ASN A 102 -8.74 -4.35 9.14
C ASN A 102 -8.18 -4.12 7.73
N LEU A 103 -9.03 -3.73 6.75
CA LEU A 103 -8.56 -3.34 5.43
C LEU A 103 -7.92 -1.94 5.46
N PRO A 104 -6.78 -1.73 4.80
CA PRO A 104 -6.10 -0.44 4.70
C PRO A 104 -6.71 0.47 3.63
N VAL A 105 -8.03 0.47 3.52
CA VAL A 105 -8.79 1.28 2.57
C VAL A 105 -9.18 2.62 3.18
N SER A 106 -9.55 3.59 2.33
CA SER A 106 -9.99 4.90 2.77
C SER A 106 -11.27 4.85 3.60
N TYR A 107 -11.54 5.89 4.39
CA TYR A 107 -12.77 5.95 5.19
C TYR A 107 -14.02 6.05 4.32
N GLU A 108 -13.93 6.65 3.12
CA GLU A 108 -15.04 6.70 2.16
C GLU A 108 -15.40 5.31 1.65
N GLU A 109 -14.42 4.46 1.41
CA GLU A 109 -14.66 3.07 1.00
C GLU A 109 -15.25 2.24 2.15
N LYS A 110 -14.78 2.45 3.38
CA LYS A 110 -15.40 1.85 4.58
C LYS A 110 -16.83 2.34 4.80
N GLN A 111 -17.09 3.60 4.52
CA GLN A 111 -18.43 4.18 4.61
C GLN A 111 -19.40 3.51 3.66
N LYS A 112 -19.01 3.18 2.43
CA LYS A 112 -19.85 2.42 1.48
C LYS A 112 -20.30 1.07 2.04
N ILE A 113 -19.43 0.37 2.77
CA ILE A 113 -19.78 -0.91 3.43
C ILE A 113 -20.81 -0.66 4.55
N LEU A 114 -20.70 0.48 5.25
CA LEU A 114 -21.66 0.85 6.28
C LEU A 114 -23.03 1.24 5.72
N GLU A 115 -23.06 1.89 4.56
CA GLU A 115 -24.27 2.33 3.85
C GLU A 115 -25.03 1.17 3.19
N ALA A 116 -24.35 0.06 2.90
CA ALA A 116 -25.00 -1.13 2.38
C ALA A 116 -26.01 -1.68 3.41
N MET A 117 -27.29 -1.62 3.08
CA MET A 117 -28.39 -1.92 4.00
C MET A 117 -28.65 -3.44 4.10
N THR A 118 -28.35 -4.19 3.05
CA THR A 118 -28.57 -5.63 3.02
C THR A 118 -27.26 -6.41 3.23
N LEU A 119 -27.34 -7.66 3.70
CA LEU A 119 -26.17 -8.52 3.85
C LEU A 119 -25.54 -8.84 2.50
N THR A 120 -26.37 -9.01 1.47
CA THR A 120 -25.93 -9.30 0.11
C THR A 120 -25.16 -8.12 -0.48
N GLU A 121 -25.71 -6.91 -0.42
CA GLU A 121 -25.01 -5.69 -0.88
C GLU A 121 -23.70 -5.47 -0.13
N ARG A 122 -23.70 -5.67 1.19
CA ARG A 122 -22.50 -5.54 2.02
C ARG A 122 -21.43 -6.54 1.61
N TYR A 123 -21.84 -7.78 1.35
CA TYR A 123 -20.93 -8.82 0.87
C TYR A 123 -20.34 -8.44 -0.49
N GLU A 124 -21.16 -7.99 -1.44
CA GLU A 124 -20.70 -7.58 -2.78
C GLU A 124 -19.70 -6.43 -2.71
N VAL A 125 -20.00 -5.37 -1.95
CA VAL A 125 -19.12 -4.22 -1.76
C VAL A 125 -17.81 -4.63 -1.10
N LEU A 126 -17.87 -5.45 -0.04
CA LEU A 126 -16.67 -5.93 0.64
C LEU A 126 -15.80 -6.81 -0.26
N MET A 127 -16.42 -7.73 -1.01
CA MET A 127 -15.69 -8.60 -1.94
C MET A 127 -15.02 -7.81 -3.06
N ALA A 128 -15.71 -6.83 -3.62
CA ALA A 128 -15.14 -5.93 -4.64
C ALA A 128 -13.93 -5.17 -4.10
N LEU A 129 -14.02 -4.64 -2.88
CA LEU A 129 -12.90 -3.95 -2.22
C LEU A 129 -11.74 -4.88 -1.92
N LEU A 130 -12.00 -6.09 -1.41
CA LEU A 130 -10.96 -7.10 -1.15
C LEU A 130 -10.20 -7.48 -2.42
N LEU A 131 -10.92 -7.74 -3.50
CA LEU A 131 -10.31 -8.11 -4.78
C LEU A 131 -9.46 -6.96 -5.35
N LYS A 132 -9.98 -5.73 -5.28
CA LYS A 132 -9.25 -4.52 -5.66
C LYS A 132 -7.96 -4.35 -4.85
N GLU A 133 -8.01 -4.54 -3.53
CA GLU A 133 -6.84 -4.43 -2.65
C GLU A 133 -5.80 -5.53 -2.93
N ILE A 134 -6.24 -6.75 -3.25
CA ILE A 134 -5.33 -7.82 -3.68
C ILE A 134 -4.57 -7.42 -4.94
N GLU A 135 -5.28 -6.89 -5.94
CA GLU A 135 -4.69 -6.46 -7.21
C GLU A 135 -3.70 -5.29 -7.01
N ILE A 136 -4.11 -4.26 -6.28
CA ILE A 136 -3.25 -3.10 -5.97
C ILE A 136 -1.99 -3.54 -5.23
N THR A 137 -2.14 -4.38 -4.20
CA THR A 137 -1.00 -4.87 -3.41
C THR A 137 -0.07 -5.74 -4.24
N ALA A 138 -0.60 -6.58 -5.13
CA ALA A 138 0.19 -7.40 -6.04
C ALA A 138 1.04 -6.53 -6.99
N ILE A 139 0.43 -5.50 -7.59
CA ILE A 139 1.12 -4.54 -8.45
C ILE A 139 2.20 -3.79 -7.66
N GLN A 140 1.91 -3.33 -6.45
CA GLN A 140 2.87 -2.64 -5.59
C GLN A 140 4.09 -3.53 -5.27
N ASN A 141 3.86 -4.80 -4.94
CA ASN A 141 4.92 -5.75 -4.66
C ASN A 141 5.81 -6.01 -5.89
N GLU A 142 5.21 -6.12 -7.08
CA GLU A 142 5.96 -6.25 -8.34
C GLU A 142 6.84 -5.02 -8.60
N PHE A 143 6.29 -3.81 -8.43
CA PHE A 143 7.07 -2.58 -8.56
C PHE A 143 8.21 -2.49 -7.55
N GLN A 144 7.94 -2.79 -6.28
CA GLN A 144 8.96 -2.78 -5.24
C GLN A 144 10.09 -3.78 -5.53
N SER A 145 9.74 -4.98 -6.03
CA SER A 145 10.73 -5.98 -6.44
C SER A 145 11.61 -5.48 -7.59
N LYS A 146 11.02 -4.90 -8.63
CA LYS A 146 11.75 -4.32 -9.77
C LYS A 146 12.65 -3.15 -9.37
N VAL A 147 12.16 -2.28 -8.48
CA VAL A 147 12.97 -1.16 -7.95
C VAL A 147 14.15 -1.68 -7.15
N LYS A 148 13.91 -2.65 -6.26
CA LYS A 148 14.98 -3.26 -5.46
C LYS A 148 16.05 -3.90 -6.34
N GLU A 149 15.64 -4.71 -7.32
CA GLU A 149 16.57 -5.34 -8.27
C GLU A 149 17.43 -4.31 -9.00
N ARG A 150 16.82 -3.21 -9.45
CA ARG A 150 17.55 -2.12 -10.14
C ARG A 150 18.52 -1.40 -9.21
N VAL A 151 18.13 -1.14 -7.97
CA VAL A 151 18.99 -0.52 -6.96
C VAL A 151 20.17 -1.43 -6.64
N ASP A 152 19.90 -2.72 -6.38
CA ASP A 152 20.94 -3.72 -6.07
C ASP A 152 21.94 -3.86 -7.23
N LYS A 153 21.45 -3.85 -8.48
CA LYS A 153 22.31 -3.87 -9.67
C LYS A 153 23.18 -2.63 -9.78
N ASN A 154 22.61 -1.45 -9.61
CA ASN A 154 23.35 -0.19 -9.68
C ASN A 154 24.41 -0.09 -8.56
N GLN A 155 24.05 -0.52 -7.35
CA GLN A 155 24.99 -0.54 -6.23
C GLN A 155 26.16 -1.51 -6.48
N LYS A 156 25.85 -2.70 -7.00
CA LYS A 156 26.89 -3.67 -7.39
C LYS A 156 27.81 -3.11 -8.48
N GLU A 157 27.24 -2.47 -9.51
CA GLU A 157 28.02 -1.84 -10.58
C GLU A 157 28.92 -0.71 -10.05
N TYR A 158 28.39 0.12 -9.15
CA TYR A 158 29.18 1.17 -8.49
C TYR A 158 30.36 0.57 -7.71
N ILE A 159 30.12 -0.45 -6.88
CA ILE A 159 31.19 -1.12 -6.10
C ILE A 159 32.25 -1.71 -7.04
N LEU A 160 31.84 -2.36 -8.11
CA LEU A 160 32.78 -2.93 -9.09
C LEU A 160 33.62 -1.85 -9.79
N ARG A 161 33.03 -0.70 -10.12
CA ARG A 161 33.76 0.43 -10.69
C ARG A 161 34.81 1.01 -9.73
N GLU A 162 34.44 1.16 -8.45
CA GLU A 162 35.37 1.63 -7.42
C GLU A 162 36.50 0.61 -7.20
N GLN A 163 36.20 -0.69 -7.17
CA GLN A 163 37.24 -1.71 -7.10
C GLN A 163 38.18 -1.68 -8.32
N MET A 164 37.64 -1.53 -9.52
CA MET A 164 38.47 -1.39 -10.73
C MET A 164 39.38 -0.15 -10.66
N LYS A 165 38.83 0.97 -10.13
CA LYS A 165 39.61 2.18 -9.95
C LYS A 165 40.82 1.98 -9.02
N LEU A 166 40.56 1.38 -7.83
CA LEU A 166 41.60 1.06 -6.87
C LEU A 166 42.64 0.09 -7.43
N ILE A 167 42.22 -0.93 -8.19
CA ILE A 167 43.15 -1.85 -8.84
C ILE A 167 44.03 -1.11 -9.88
N ARG A 168 43.48 -0.20 -10.66
CA ARG A 168 44.25 0.61 -11.62
C ARG A 168 45.24 1.53 -10.92
N GLU A 169 44.82 2.17 -9.82
CA GLU A 169 45.70 2.99 -8.99
C GLU A 169 46.89 2.15 -8.43
N GLU A 170 46.62 0.95 -7.93
CA GLU A 170 47.67 0.04 -7.40
C GLU A 170 48.58 -0.51 -8.48
N LEU A 171 48.05 -0.74 -9.70
CA LEU A 171 48.88 -1.19 -10.84
C LEU A 171 49.66 -0.06 -11.51
N GLY A 172 49.46 1.19 -11.08
CA GLY A 172 50.12 2.35 -11.68
C GLY A 172 49.61 2.67 -13.10
N GLU A 173 48.45 2.16 -13.50
CA GLU A 173 47.83 2.37 -14.81
C GLU A 173 47.06 3.71 -14.92
N ASP A 174 47.20 4.59 -13.93
CA ASP A 174 46.57 5.94 -13.97
C ASP A 174 47.19 6.86 -15.07
N ASN A 175 48.14 6.33 -15.85
CA ASN A 175 48.82 7.07 -16.91
C ASN A 175 48.16 6.97 -18.30
N THR A 176 47.06 6.20 -18.47
CA THR A 176 46.48 6.05 -19.83
C THR A 176 45.80 7.34 -20.33
N GLU A 177 45.28 8.20 -19.45
CA GLU A 177 44.83 9.54 -19.82
C GLU A 177 46.02 10.48 -20.05
N SER A 178 47.09 10.31 -19.26
CA SER A 178 48.35 11.06 -19.43
C SER A 178 49.03 10.72 -20.77
N ASP A 179 49.04 9.44 -21.15
CA ASP A 179 49.63 9.01 -22.43
C ASP A 179 48.83 9.57 -23.64
N ALA A 180 47.50 9.56 -23.57
CA ALA A 180 46.66 10.15 -24.61
C ALA A 180 46.86 11.66 -24.73
N ASP A 181 46.95 12.35 -23.58
CA ASP A 181 47.26 13.80 -23.54
C ASP A 181 48.69 14.12 -23.98
N GLU A 182 49.69 13.27 -23.65
CA GLU A 182 51.03 13.39 -24.16
C GLU A 182 51.10 13.18 -25.67
N TYR A 183 50.42 12.16 -26.20
CA TYR A 183 50.33 11.96 -27.65
C TYR A 183 49.59 13.10 -28.35
N GLN A 184 48.56 13.65 -27.75
CA GLN A 184 47.82 14.80 -28.26
C GLN A 184 48.76 16.04 -28.29
N LYS A 185 49.46 16.33 -27.20
CA LYS A 185 50.46 17.42 -27.13
C LYS A 185 51.60 17.23 -28.09
N ALA A 186 52.10 15.99 -28.27
CA ALA A 186 53.14 15.68 -29.25
C ALA A 186 52.65 15.87 -30.70
N LEU A 187 51.39 15.51 -30.98
CA LEU A 187 50.75 15.77 -32.28
C LEU A 187 50.58 17.27 -32.54
N ASP A 188 50.15 18.02 -31.54
CA ASP A 188 50.00 19.47 -31.61
C ASP A 188 51.35 20.17 -31.76
N ALA A 189 52.41 19.67 -31.10
CA ALA A 189 53.77 20.18 -31.19
C ALA A 189 54.46 19.87 -32.53
N LEU A 190 54.08 18.75 -33.18
CA LEU A 190 54.57 18.40 -34.50
C LEU A 190 54.09 19.35 -35.61
N CYS A 191 53.17 20.29 -35.23
CA CYS A 191 52.68 21.34 -36.12
C CYS A 191 52.52 20.80 -37.54
N LEU A 192 51.66 19.77 -37.68
CA LEU A 192 51.27 19.29 -39.01
C LEU A 192 50.47 20.41 -39.68
N LEU A 193 51.21 21.47 -40.01
CA LEU A 193 50.79 22.48 -40.96
C LEU A 193 50.31 21.71 -42.18
N TYR A 194 49.06 21.84 -42.46
CA TYR A 194 48.43 21.58 -43.74
C TYR A 194 49.43 21.26 -44.83
N THR A 195 49.60 20.02 -45.17
CA THR A 195 50.19 19.67 -46.43
C THR A 195 49.30 20.24 -47.51
N SER A 196 49.68 21.33 -48.07
CA SER A 196 49.11 21.92 -49.25
C SER A 196 48.85 20.81 -50.28
N PRO A 197 47.67 20.76 -50.91
CA PRO A 197 47.41 19.75 -51.94
C PRO A 197 48.48 19.89 -53.02
N SER A 198 49.13 18.77 -53.34
CA SER A 198 50.12 18.67 -54.38
C SER A 198 49.56 19.30 -55.66
N PRO A 199 50.29 20.27 -56.28
CA PRO A 199 49.88 20.71 -57.59
C PRO A 199 50.08 19.61 -58.62
N ARG A 200 49.11 19.48 -59.51
CA ARG A 200 49.13 18.55 -60.66
C ARG A 200 50.32 18.84 -61.53
#